data_9a552afb12039331b34ae3cdead59ad0
#
_entry.id   9a552afb12039331b34ae3cdead59ad0
#
_cell.length_a   1.000
_cell.length_b   1.000
_cell.length_c   1.000
_cell.angle_alpha   90.00
_cell.angle_beta   90.00
_cell.angle_gamma   90.00
#
_symmetry.space_group_name_H-M   'P 1'
#
loop_
_entity.id
_entity.type
_entity.pdbx_description
1 polymer ?
#
loop_
_entity_poly.entity_id
_entity_poly.type
_entity_poly.pdbx_seq_one_letter_code
_entity_poly.pdbx_strand_id
1 'polypeptide(L)'
;MRESGKGQYDDMKEFWNLIQFVFTAVGGWPGYFLGGCDELLIALVVFVAVDYITGVMCAVSDKKLSSEVGLKGICQKVLIFLLVGIANILDVQVIGTGSVLRTAVIFFYLSNEGVSLLENAAHL
;
A
#
# COMPACT_ATOMS: atom_id res chain seq x y z
N MET A 1 26.56 36.63 8.49
CA MET A 1 26.59 35.73 7.32
C MET A 1 26.88 34.27 7.68
N ARG A 2 27.86 33.97 8.51
CA ARG A 2 28.17 32.60 8.93
C ARG A 2 27.07 31.98 9.77
N GLU A 3 26.42 32.74 10.63
CA GLU A 3 25.31 32.26 11.46
C GLU A 3 24.08 31.92 10.64
N SER A 4 23.80 32.70 9.61
CA SER A 4 22.65 32.47 8.70
C SER A 4 22.80 31.16 7.91
N GLY A 5 24.02 30.88 7.40
CA GLY A 5 24.29 29.66 6.66
C GLY A 5 24.26 28.41 7.56
N LYS A 6 24.75 28.53 8.78
CA LYS A 6 24.76 27.43 9.74
C LYS A 6 23.36 27.09 10.25
N GLY A 7 22.53 28.10 10.53
CA GLY A 7 21.15 27.90 10.91
C GLY A 7 20.34 27.24 9.81
N GLN A 8 20.56 27.66 8.57
CA GLN A 8 19.89 27.06 7.41
C GLN A 8 20.28 25.59 7.19
N TYR A 9 21.55 25.27 7.39
CA TYR A 9 22.05 23.89 7.31
C TYR A 9 21.43 23.02 8.41
N ASP A 10 21.35 23.53 9.64
CA ASP A 10 20.76 22.80 10.77
C ASP A 10 19.26 22.57 10.54
N ASP A 11 18.53 23.55 10.01
CA ASP A 11 17.11 23.41 9.66
C ASP A 11 16.89 22.35 8.59
N MET A 12 17.74 22.31 7.57
CA MET A 12 17.67 21.30 6.52
C MET A 12 17.96 19.91 7.06
N LYS A 13 18.90 19.79 7.98
CA LYS A 13 19.25 18.52 8.60
C LYS A 13 18.12 18.01 9.48
N GLU A 14 17.48 18.88 10.26
CA GLU A 14 16.30 18.52 11.07
C GLU A 14 15.13 18.08 10.18
N PHE A 15 14.90 18.81 9.09
CA PHE A 15 13.86 18.45 8.13
C PHE A 15 14.11 17.09 7.49
N TRP A 16 15.37 16.82 7.11
CA TRP A 16 15.75 15.53 6.54
C TRP A 16 15.58 14.39 7.56
N ASN A 17 15.99 14.62 8.81
CA ASN A 17 15.81 13.65 9.88
C ASN A 17 14.33 13.36 10.14
N LEU A 18 13.49 14.38 10.10
CA LEU A 18 12.04 14.24 10.26
C LEU A 18 11.45 13.39 9.12
N ILE A 19 11.86 13.64 7.88
CA ILE A 19 11.43 12.86 6.72
C ILE A 19 11.83 11.40 6.89
N GLN A 20 13.06 11.11 7.28
CA GLN A 20 13.54 9.76 7.53
C GLN A 20 12.74 9.07 8.63
N PHE A 21 12.44 9.79 9.71
CA PHE A 21 11.63 9.26 10.81
C PHE A 21 10.22 8.91 10.34
N VAL A 22 9.60 9.79 9.57
CA VAL A 22 8.25 9.56 9.02
C VAL A 22 8.25 8.35 8.10
N PHE A 23 9.22 8.25 7.19
CA PHE A 23 9.33 7.09 6.30
C PHE A 23 9.55 5.79 7.06
N THR A 24 10.38 5.81 8.11
CA THR A 24 10.62 4.64 8.96
C THR A 24 9.35 4.22 9.69
N ALA A 25 8.63 5.18 10.26
CA ALA A 25 7.39 4.92 10.99
C ALA A 25 6.30 4.38 10.05
N VAL A 26 6.15 4.98 8.86
CA VAL A 26 5.14 4.57 7.88
C VAL A 26 5.49 3.21 7.26
N GLY A 27 6.77 2.94 6.99
CA GLY A 27 7.20 1.67 6.40
C GLY A 27 7.33 0.54 7.42
N GLY A 28 7.86 0.84 8.60
CA GLY A 28 8.15 -0.17 9.63
C GLY A 28 6.89 -0.70 10.33
N TRP A 29 6.01 0.21 10.77
CA TRP A 29 4.81 -0.19 11.51
C TRP A 29 3.79 -0.94 10.63
N PRO A 30 3.42 -0.43 9.45
CA PRO A 30 2.55 -1.19 8.56
C PRO A 30 3.15 -2.52 8.12
N GLY A 31 4.46 -2.57 7.88
CA GLY A 31 5.14 -3.82 7.54
C GLY A 31 5.02 -4.86 8.64
N TYR A 32 5.19 -4.46 9.89
CA TYR A 32 5.00 -5.33 11.05
C TYR A 32 3.56 -5.84 11.14
N PHE A 33 2.58 -4.96 11.01
CA PHE A 33 1.16 -5.31 11.03
C PHE A 33 0.82 -6.32 9.94
N LEU A 34 1.38 -6.16 8.74
CA LEU A 34 1.12 -7.02 7.59
C LEU A 34 1.90 -8.34 7.62
N GLY A 35 2.73 -8.56 8.62
CA GLY A 35 3.50 -9.79 8.77
C GLY A 35 4.84 -9.81 8.04
N GLY A 36 5.34 -8.63 7.69
CA GLY A 36 6.61 -8.46 7.00
C GLY A 36 6.42 -8.17 5.51
N CYS A 37 7.44 -7.52 4.95
CA CYS A 37 7.44 -7.12 3.53
C CYS A 37 8.15 -8.21 2.71
N ASP A 38 7.48 -9.34 2.53
CA ASP A 38 7.98 -10.45 1.73
C ASP A 38 7.57 -10.34 0.25
N GLU A 39 7.99 -11.29 -0.56
CA GLU A 39 7.71 -11.31 -1.99
C GLU A 39 6.22 -11.35 -2.32
N LEU A 40 5.44 -12.08 -1.52
CA LEU A 40 3.99 -12.16 -1.70
C LEU A 40 3.32 -10.81 -1.45
N LEU A 41 3.71 -10.12 -0.39
CA LEU A 41 3.17 -8.81 -0.09
C LEU A 41 3.58 -7.78 -1.15
N ILE A 42 4.82 -7.83 -1.60
CA ILE A 42 5.31 -6.94 -2.68
C ILE A 42 4.48 -7.17 -3.95
N ALA A 43 4.24 -8.43 -4.32
CA ALA A 43 3.42 -8.75 -5.48
C ALA A 43 2.01 -8.17 -5.33
N LEU A 44 1.40 -8.29 -4.15
CA LEU A 44 0.08 -7.74 -3.88
C LEU A 44 0.08 -6.21 -3.99
N VAL A 45 1.08 -5.54 -3.43
CA VAL A 45 1.22 -4.07 -3.51
C VAL A 45 1.31 -3.63 -4.97
N VAL A 46 2.13 -4.30 -5.76
CA VAL A 46 2.29 -3.98 -7.20
C VAL A 46 0.96 -4.17 -7.94
N PHE A 47 0.29 -5.29 -7.74
CA PHE A 47 -0.99 -5.57 -8.40
C PHE A 47 -2.06 -4.54 -8.02
N VAL A 48 -2.16 -4.21 -6.74
CA VAL A 48 -3.11 -3.21 -6.23
C VAL A 48 -2.81 -1.83 -6.83
N ALA A 49 -1.54 -1.43 -6.86
CA ALA A 49 -1.15 -0.13 -7.39
C ALA A 49 -1.45 -0.02 -8.89
N VAL A 50 -1.08 -1.04 -9.67
CA VAL A 50 -1.31 -1.05 -11.12
C VAL A 50 -2.81 -1.14 -11.43
N ASP A 51 -3.56 -1.94 -10.68
CA ASP A 51 -5.02 -2.01 -10.83
C ASP A 51 -5.67 -0.65 -10.58
N TYR A 52 -5.26 0.04 -9.53
CA TYR A 52 -5.77 1.38 -9.24
C TYR A 52 -5.43 2.37 -10.34
N ILE A 53 -4.19 2.39 -10.81
CA ILE A 53 -3.76 3.29 -11.88
C ILE A 53 -4.54 3.02 -13.17
N THR A 54 -4.66 1.76 -13.57
CA THR A 54 -5.40 1.39 -14.78
C THR A 54 -6.89 1.66 -14.64
N GLY A 55 -7.46 1.47 -13.45
CA GLY A 55 -8.84 1.83 -13.17
C GLY A 55 -9.10 3.33 -13.31
N VAL A 56 -8.18 4.15 -12.81
CA VAL A 56 -8.24 5.61 -13.00
C VAL A 56 -8.15 5.97 -14.49
N MET A 57 -7.27 5.31 -15.22
CA MET A 57 -7.15 5.53 -16.67
C MET A 57 -8.46 5.20 -17.40
N CYS A 58 -9.12 4.10 -17.04
CA CYS A 58 -10.44 3.76 -17.60
C CYS A 58 -11.49 4.83 -17.27
N ALA A 59 -11.51 5.32 -16.03
CA ALA A 59 -12.45 6.35 -15.60
C ALA A 59 -12.22 7.67 -16.33
N VAL A 60 -10.96 8.04 -16.56
CA VAL A 60 -10.62 9.23 -17.35
C VAL A 60 -11.08 9.06 -18.80
N SER A 61 -10.84 7.90 -19.40
CA SER A 61 -11.27 7.59 -20.77
C SER A 61 -12.79 7.66 -20.92
N ASP A 62 -13.53 7.18 -19.92
CA ASP A 62 -15.00 7.21 -19.91
C ASP A 62 -15.59 8.53 -19.42
N LYS A 63 -14.75 9.50 -19.04
CA LYS A 63 -15.15 10.79 -18.47
C LYS A 63 -15.98 10.65 -17.20
N LYS A 64 -15.69 9.61 -16.41
CA LYS A 64 -16.39 9.29 -15.15
C LYS A 64 -15.53 9.49 -13.91
N LEU A 65 -14.31 10.03 -14.07
CA LEU A 65 -13.43 10.25 -12.92
C LEU A 65 -13.96 11.39 -12.06
N SER A 66 -14.03 11.13 -10.76
CA SER A 66 -14.39 12.10 -9.74
C SER A 66 -13.61 11.82 -8.48
N SER A 67 -13.60 12.78 -7.55
CA SER A 67 -12.98 12.60 -6.24
C SER A 67 -13.62 11.45 -5.47
N GLU A 68 -14.93 11.28 -5.60
CA GLU A 68 -15.67 10.19 -4.96
C GLU A 68 -15.24 8.83 -5.51
N VAL A 69 -15.15 8.69 -6.82
CA VAL A 69 -14.71 7.44 -7.47
C VAL A 69 -13.27 7.10 -7.07
N GLY A 70 -12.37 8.09 -7.08
CA GLY A 70 -10.98 7.90 -6.68
C GLY A 70 -10.84 7.50 -5.22
N LEU A 71 -11.57 8.17 -4.33
CA LEU A 71 -11.54 7.88 -2.89
C LEU A 71 -12.10 6.49 -2.59
N LYS A 72 -13.20 6.12 -3.23
CA LYS A 72 -13.79 4.78 -3.06
C LYS A 72 -12.80 3.68 -3.46
N GLY A 73 -12.09 3.87 -4.56
CA GLY A 73 -11.04 2.95 -5.00
C GLY A 73 -9.93 2.81 -3.98
N ILE A 74 -9.45 3.92 -3.42
CA ILE A 74 -8.41 3.90 -2.38
C ILE A 74 -8.92 3.17 -1.14
N CYS A 75 -10.14 3.44 -0.69
CA CYS A 75 -10.73 2.77 0.47
C CYS A 75 -10.81 1.26 0.29
N GLN A 76 -11.21 0.81 -0.90
CA GLN A 76 -11.26 -0.62 -1.22
C GLN A 76 -9.88 -1.27 -1.15
N LYS A 77 -8.83 -0.58 -1.62
CA LYS A 77 -7.45 -1.08 -1.58
C LYS A 77 -6.90 -1.11 -0.17
N VAL A 78 -7.19 -0.09 0.64
CA VAL A 78 -6.83 -0.07 2.07
C VAL A 78 -7.47 -1.25 2.80
N LEU A 79 -8.73 -1.56 2.51
CA LEU A 79 -9.43 -2.69 3.11
C LEU A 79 -8.71 -4.02 2.84
N ILE A 80 -8.17 -4.21 1.64
CA ILE A 80 -7.38 -5.41 1.30
C ILE A 80 -6.22 -5.59 2.28
N PHE A 81 -5.45 -4.53 2.51
CA PHE A 81 -4.30 -4.58 3.42
C PHE A 81 -4.71 -4.74 4.88
N LEU A 82 -5.84 -4.17 5.28
CA LEU A 82 -6.39 -4.42 6.61
C LEU A 82 -6.73 -5.89 6.82
N LEU A 83 -7.31 -6.55 5.82
CA LEU A 83 -7.63 -7.97 5.90
C LEU A 83 -6.38 -8.85 5.92
N VAL A 84 -5.33 -8.47 5.19
CA VAL A 84 -4.04 -9.16 5.28
C VAL A 84 -3.46 -9.06 6.70
N GLY A 85 -3.53 -7.86 7.30
CA GLY A 85 -3.06 -7.65 8.66
C GLY A 85 -3.86 -8.42 9.70
N ILE A 86 -5.18 -8.48 9.55
CA ILE A 86 -6.05 -9.28 10.43
C ILE A 86 -5.68 -10.77 10.32
N ALA A 87 -5.49 -11.26 9.10
CA ALA A 87 -5.07 -12.64 8.88
C ALA A 87 -3.72 -12.93 9.53
N ASN A 88 -2.78 -11.99 9.45
CA ASN A 88 -1.49 -12.11 10.11
C ASN A 88 -1.64 -12.20 11.63
N ILE A 89 -2.48 -11.36 12.22
CA ILE A 89 -2.76 -11.40 13.67
C ILE A 89 -3.33 -12.76 14.07
N LEU A 90 -4.27 -13.28 13.30
CA LEU A 90 -4.84 -14.60 13.56
C LEU A 90 -3.80 -15.72 13.46
N ASP A 91 -2.91 -15.66 12.47
CA ASP A 91 -1.84 -16.63 12.33
C ASP A 91 -0.89 -16.61 13.52
N VAL A 92 -0.52 -15.43 14.00
CA VAL A 92 0.46 -15.27 15.09
C VAL A 92 -0.18 -15.50 16.46
N GLN A 93 -1.35 -14.93 16.72
CA GLN A 93 -1.96 -14.90 18.05
C GLN A 93 -2.89 -16.08 18.33
N VAL A 94 -3.56 -16.60 17.32
CA VAL A 94 -4.56 -17.66 17.49
C VAL A 94 -4.00 -19.01 17.07
N ILE A 95 -3.47 -19.12 15.86
CA ILE A 95 -2.91 -20.36 15.33
C ILE A 95 -1.53 -20.60 15.94
N GLY A 96 -0.73 -19.55 16.08
CA GLY A 96 0.57 -19.58 16.75
C GLY A 96 1.75 -20.00 15.89
N THR A 97 1.53 -20.57 14.71
CA THR A 97 2.59 -21.00 13.80
C THR A 97 2.21 -20.75 12.35
N GLY A 98 3.23 -20.43 11.54
CA GLY A 98 3.06 -20.29 10.09
C GLY A 98 2.35 -19.01 9.68
N SER A 99 1.95 -18.98 8.41
CA SER A 99 1.28 -17.83 7.79
C SER A 99 0.18 -18.30 6.82
N VAL A 100 -0.59 -19.30 7.21
CA VAL A 100 -1.56 -19.97 6.34
C VAL A 100 -2.68 -19.01 5.95
N LEU A 101 -3.28 -18.31 6.93
CA LEU A 101 -4.39 -17.39 6.66
C LEU A 101 -3.91 -16.16 5.89
N ARG A 102 -2.78 -15.60 6.29
CA ARG A 102 -2.17 -14.46 5.58
C ARG A 102 -1.90 -14.81 4.12
N THR A 103 -1.29 -15.96 3.87
CA THR A 103 -0.98 -16.44 2.53
C THR A 103 -2.26 -16.61 1.71
N ALA A 104 -3.28 -17.25 2.29
CA ALA A 104 -4.56 -17.47 1.61
C ALA A 104 -5.24 -16.14 1.23
N VAL A 105 -5.24 -15.16 2.13
CA VAL A 105 -5.83 -13.85 1.88
C VAL A 105 -5.07 -13.13 0.77
N ILE A 106 -3.73 -13.15 0.81
CA ILE A 106 -2.91 -12.53 -0.23
C ILE A 106 -3.20 -13.15 -1.60
N PHE A 107 -3.21 -14.47 -1.71
CA PHE A 107 -3.49 -15.16 -2.97
C PHE A 107 -4.89 -14.87 -3.49
N PHE A 108 -5.88 -14.80 -2.60
CA PHE A 108 -7.24 -14.45 -2.96
C PHE A 108 -7.28 -13.07 -3.62
N TYR A 109 -6.67 -12.07 -2.99
CA TYR A 109 -6.68 -10.71 -3.53
C TYR A 109 -5.74 -10.54 -4.72
N LEU A 110 -4.63 -11.27 -4.81
CA LEU A 110 -3.81 -11.31 -6.02
C LEU A 110 -4.64 -11.77 -7.22
N SER A 111 -5.45 -12.81 -7.04
CA SER A 111 -6.34 -13.31 -8.09
C SER A 111 -7.37 -12.26 -8.49
N ASN A 112 -8.03 -11.64 -7.51
CA ASN A 112 -9.04 -10.62 -7.78
C ASN A 112 -8.44 -9.38 -8.45
N GLU A 113 -7.31 -8.88 -7.96
CA GLU A 113 -6.64 -7.73 -8.54
C GLU A 113 -6.10 -8.05 -9.95
N GLY A 114 -5.63 -9.26 -10.15
CA GLY A 114 -5.18 -9.73 -11.47
C GLY A 114 -6.31 -9.74 -12.50
N VAL A 115 -7.48 -10.26 -12.12
CA VAL A 115 -8.67 -10.24 -12.98
C VAL A 115 -9.10 -8.81 -13.28
N SER A 116 -9.16 -7.96 -12.26
CA SER A 116 -9.51 -6.55 -12.42
C SER A 116 -8.54 -5.82 -13.36
N LEU A 117 -7.25 -6.11 -13.21
CA LEU A 117 -6.22 -5.54 -14.07
C LEU A 117 -6.42 -5.94 -15.54
N LEU A 118 -6.74 -7.22 -15.79
CA LEU A 118 -7.02 -7.70 -17.14
C LEU A 118 -8.28 -7.06 -17.71
N GLU A 119 -9.31 -6.88 -16.90
CA GLU A 119 -10.52 -6.18 -17.30
C GLU A 119 -10.24 -4.73 -17.66
N ASN A 120 -9.43 -4.02 -16.87
CA ASN A 120 -9.02 -2.65 -17.17
C ASN A 120 -8.22 -2.58 -18.47
N ALA A 121 -7.31 -3.51 -18.69
CA ALA A 121 -6.51 -3.57 -19.91
C ALA A 121 -7.38 -3.83 -21.14
N ALA A 122 -8.37 -4.71 -21.02
CA ALA A 122 -9.31 -5.01 -22.11
C ALA A 122 -10.23 -3.82 -22.41
N HIS A 123 -10.57 -3.03 -21.39
CA HIS A 123 -11.41 -1.83 -21.53
C HIS A 123 -10.69 -0.70 -22.27
N LEU A 124 -9.38 -0.59 -22.08
CA LEU A 124 -8.56 0.42 -22.75
C LEU A 124 -8.19 -0.05 -24.16
#